data_b13672ed08706b94a78233d8e20fc5c5
#
_entry.id   b13672ed08706b94a78233d8e20fc5c5
#
_cell.length_a   1.000
_cell.length_b   1.000
_cell.length_c   1.000
_cell.angle_alpha   90.00
_cell.angle_beta   90.00
_cell.angle_gamma   90.00
#
_symmetry.space_group_name_H-M   'P 1'
#
loop_
_entity.id
_entity.type
_entity.pdbx_description
1 polymer ?
#
loop_
_entity_poly.entity_id
_entity_poly.type
_entity_poly.pdbx_seq_one_letter_code
_entity_poly.pdbx_strand_id
1 'polypeptide(L)'
;MNQSKQFFWGALVLLVLTGACESTTSTTELQSSDPASPVGSWSLRAFDLAGGQTVLVPSPERYQLDLGEDGDAHVRADCNFCNGSYRATGATFEMGLLACTLAACPPGSLDGEYLRALGSASSFEVTEGGLSLAYPDGVLRFGPT
;
A
#
# COMPACT_ATOMS: atom_id res chain seq x y z
N MET A 1 85.28 -18.30 32.45
CA MET A 1 85.59 -19.56 31.82
C MET A 1 84.42 -19.99 30.92
N ASN A 2 84.78 -20.18 29.70
CA ASN A 2 84.20 -21.03 28.66
C ASN A 2 82.84 -20.62 28.09
N GLN A 3 82.85 -20.01 26.90
CA GLN A 3 82.80 -20.62 25.57
C GLN A 3 81.54 -21.47 25.33
N SER A 4 80.71 -21.02 24.50
CA SER A 4 80.55 -21.66 23.20
C SER A 4 79.58 -20.90 22.29
N LYS A 5 80.09 -20.55 21.16
CA LYS A 5 79.39 -20.11 19.96
C LYS A 5 78.47 -21.26 19.48
N GLN A 6 77.33 -20.95 19.05
CA GLN A 6 76.63 -21.67 17.98
C GLN A 6 75.85 -20.72 17.10
N PHE A 7 76.35 -20.60 15.89
CA PHE A 7 75.66 -20.08 14.74
C PHE A 7 74.56 -20.99 14.35
N PHE A 8 73.40 -20.49 14.18
CA PHE A 8 72.41 -21.16 13.29
C PHE A 8 71.77 -20.14 12.36
N TRP A 9 72.01 -20.45 11.16
CA TRP A 9 71.48 -19.93 9.92
C TRP A 9 69.95 -19.92 9.85
N GLY A 10 69.44 -18.84 9.34
CA GLY A 10 68.60 -18.75 8.14
C GLY A 10 67.32 -19.53 8.10
N ALA A 11 66.28 -18.81 8.09
CA ALA A 11 65.21 -19.04 7.14
C ALA A 11 64.36 -17.75 7.08
N LEU A 12 64.61 -17.00 6.03
CA LEU A 12 63.77 -15.89 5.63
C LEU A 12 62.49 -16.52 5.08
N VAL A 13 61.45 -16.61 5.90
CA VAL A 13 60.10 -16.98 5.44
C VAL A 13 59.46 -15.72 4.92
N LEU A 14 59.44 -15.60 3.60
CA LEU A 14 58.70 -14.58 2.89
C LEU A 14 57.19 -14.93 3.01
N LEU A 15 56.50 -14.29 3.93
CA LEU A 15 55.06 -14.40 4.02
C LEU A 15 54.48 -13.54 2.91
N VAL A 16 54.06 -14.17 1.80
CA VAL A 16 53.25 -13.54 0.75
C VAL A 16 51.85 -13.43 1.30
N LEU A 17 51.48 -12.26 1.78
CA LEU A 17 50.12 -11.89 2.07
C LEU A 17 49.39 -11.68 0.73
N THR A 18 48.75 -12.74 0.24
CA THR A 18 47.75 -12.61 -0.81
C THR A 18 46.50 -11.97 -0.20
N GLY A 19 46.40 -10.64 -0.37
CA GLY A 19 45.20 -9.91 -0.07
C GLY A 19 44.08 -10.39 -1.00
N ALA A 20 43.19 -11.24 -0.50
CA ALA A 20 41.92 -11.49 -1.13
C ALA A 20 41.07 -10.22 -0.97
N CYS A 21 40.91 -9.44 -2.02
CA CYS A 21 39.86 -8.46 -2.14
C CYS A 21 38.54 -9.22 -2.18
N GLU A 22 37.91 -9.40 -1.04
CA GLU A 22 36.48 -9.72 -0.99
C GLU A 22 35.70 -8.48 -1.45
N SER A 23 35.37 -8.48 -2.74
CA SER A 23 34.38 -7.56 -3.28
C SER A 23 33.03 -7.95 -2.65
N THR A 24 32.68 -7.29 -1.56
CA THR A 24 31.32 -7.32 -1.03
C THR A 24 30.45 -6.60 -2.06
N THR A 25 29.93 -7.35 -3.02
CA THR A 25 28.86 -6.88 -3.87
C THR A 25 27.63 -6.73 -2.97
N SER A 26 27.41 -5.53 -2.45
CA SER A 26 26.11 -5.15 -1.89
C SER A 26 25.12 -5.18 -3.04
N THR A 27 24.48 -6.32 -3.22
CA THR A 27 23.27 -6.40 -4.01
C THR A 27 22.23 -5.61 -3.24
N THR A 28 22.07 -4.34 -3.61
CA THR A 28 20.85 -3.60 -3.27
C THR A 28 19.75 -4.32 -4.00
N GLU A 29 19.09 -5.25 -3.32
CA GLU A 29 17.79 -5.73 -3.74
C GLU A 29 16.90 -4.50 -3.80
N LEU A 30 16.63 -4.05 -5.03
CA LEU A 30 15.45 -3.26 -5.32
C LEU A 30 14.28 -4.15 -4.88
N GLN A 31 13.85 -3.97 -3.64
CA GLN A 31 12.54 -4.47 -3.22
C GLN A 31 11.55 -3.81 -4.17
N SER A 32 11.16 -4.54 -5.23
CA SER A 32 9.88 -4.33 -5.88
C SER A 32 8.85 -4.53 -4.77
N SER A 33 8.45 -3.45 -4.12
CA SER A 33 7.24 -3.47 -3.33
C SER A 33 6.12 -3.65 -4.34
N ASP A 34 5.73 -4.89 -4.57
CA ASP A 34 4.43 -5.20 -5.15
C ASP A 34 3.42 -4.37 -4.35
N PRO A 35 2.63 -3.51 -4.99
CA PRO A 35 1.65 -2.72 -4.26
C PRO A 35 0.80 -3.71 -3.46
N ALA A 36 0.69 -3.48 -2.14
CA ALA A 36 -0.12 -4.32 -1.29
C ALA A 36 -1.53 -4.39 -1.87
N SER A 37 -2.13 -5.58 -1.87
CA SER A 37 -3.47 -5.80 -2.43
C SER A 37 -4.51 -4.93 -1.70
N PRO A 38 -5.48 -4.31 -2.41
CA PRO A 38 -6.56 -3.55 -1.76
C PRO A 38 -7.66 -4.45 -1.18
N VAL A 39 -7.54 -5.77 -1.31
CA VAL A 39 -8.49 -6.75 -0.74
C VAL A 39 -8.67 -6.52 0.75
N GLY A 40 -9.92 -6.49 1.21
CA GLY A 40 -10.26 -6.29 2.61
C GLY A 40 -11.50 -5.46 2.82
N SER A 41 -11.80 -5.19 4.09
CA SER A 41 -12.95 -4.39 4.54
C SER A 41 -12.46 -3.03 5.02
N TRP A 42 -13.01 -1.99 4.44
CA TRP A 42 -12.56 -0.61 4.61
C TRP A 42 -13.72 0.30 4.99
N SER A 43 -13.49 1.23 5.91
CA SER A 43 -14.42 2.30 6.26
C SER A 43 -13.91 3.65 5.79
N LEU A 44 -14.71 4.40 5.04
CA LEU A 44 -14.34 5.73 4.55
C LEU A 44 -14.19 6.71 5.71
N ARG A 45 -13.05 7.37 5.80
CA ARG A 45 -12.71 8.33 6.86
C ARG A 45 -12.77 9.77 6.39
N ALA A 46 -12.36 10.02 5.15
CA ALA A 46 -12.31 11.36 4.61
C ALA A 46 -12.31 11.39 3.08
N PHE A 47 -12.69 12.54 2.54
CA PHE A 47 -12.42 12.97 1.17
C PHE A 47 -11.34 14.07 1.23
N ASP A 48 -10.19 13.82 0.65
CA ASP A 48 -9.18 14.84 0.42
C ASP A 48 -9.41 15.42 -0.97
N LEU A 49 -9.90 16.65 -1.04
CA LEU A 49 -10.25 17.29 -2.30
C LEU A 49 -9.01 17.88 -2.98
N ALA A 50 -9.00 17.92 -4.31
CA ALA A 50 -7.90 18.46 -5.11
C ALA A 50 -7.53 19.92 -4.76
N GLY A 51 -8.44 20.68 -4.17
CA GLY A 51 -8.22 22.03 -3.65
C GLY A 51 -7.52 22.10 -2.29
N GLY A 52 -7.12 20.93 -1.71
CA GLY A 52 -6.44 20.88 -0.41
C GLY A 52 -7.37 20.88 0.80
N GLN A 53 -8.68 20.83 0.60
CA GLN A 53 -9.65 20.70 1.67
C GLN A 53 -9.88 19.23 2.00
N THR A 54 -9.96 18.91 3.30
CA THR A 54 -10.36 17.57 3.79
C THR A 54 -11.76 17.64 4.37
N VAL A 55 -12.64 16.77 3.87
CA VAL A 55 -14.00 16.56 4.39
C VAL A 55 -14.00 15.26 5.18
N LEU A 56 -14.12 15.35 6.51
CA LEU A 56 -14.20 14.19 7.39
C LEU A 56 -15.59 13.55 7.27
N VAL A 57 -15.63 12.22 7.31
CA VAL A 57 -16.86 11.43 7.33
C VAL A 57 -17.32 11.23 8.78
N PRO A 58 -18.46 11.78 9.20
CA PRO A 58 -18.89 11.76 10.61
C PRO A 58 -19.19 10.36 11.16
N SER A 59 -19.61 9.45 10.29
CA SER A 59 -20.04 8.08 10.63
C SER A 59 -19.45 7.07 9.65
N PRO A 60 -18.14 6.77 9.77
CA PRO A 60 -17.42 5.90 8.82
C PRO A 60 -18.05 4.51 8.66
N GLU A 61 -18.68 3.98 9.70
CA GLU A 61 -19.38 2.69 9.69
C GLU A 61 -20.59 2.65 8.74
N ARG A 62 -21.04 3.80 8.27
CA ARG A 62 -22.11 3.92 7.27
C ARG A 62 -21.59 3.98 5.83
N TYR A 63 -20.27 4.10 5.65
CA TYR A 63 -19.61 4.20 4.34
C TYR A 63 -18.50 3.17 4.25
N GLN A 64 -18.84 1.98 3.79
CA GLN A 64 -17.94 0.83 3.77
C GLN A 64 -17.68 0.35 2.35
N LEU A 65 -16.52 -0.26 2.17
CA LEU A 65 -16.06 -0.87 0.93
C LEU A 65 -15.41 -2.21 1.27
N ASP A 66 -16.03 -3.29 0.82
CA ASP A 66 -15.48 -4.63 0.94
C ASP A 66 -15.02 -5.10 -0.45
N LEU A 67 -13.74 -5.42 -0.57
CA LEU A 67 -13.09 -5.87 -1.80
C LEU A 67 -12.66 -7.33 -1.63
N GLY A 68 -13.29 -8.23 -2.37
CA GLY A 68 -13.02 -9.66 -2.36
C GLY A 68 -11.84 -10.05 -3.26
N GLU A 69 -11.19 -11.17 -2.95
CA GLU A 69 -10.10 -11.75 -3.76
C GLU A 69 -10.58 -12.18 -5.15
N ASP A 70 -11.86 -12.48 -5.30
CA ASP A 70 -12.53 -12.85 -6.55
C ASP A 70 -12.86 -11.67 -7.46
N GLY A 71 -12.57 -10.43 -7.02
CA GLY A 71 -12.88 -9.20 -7.73
C GLY A 71 -14.30 -8.67 -7.49
N ASP A 72 -15.02 -9.24 -6.54
CA ASP A 72 -16.32 -8.72 -6.11
C ASP A 72 -16.14 -7.51 -5.20
N ALA A 73 -17.07 -6.56 -5.32
CA ALA A 73 -17.11 -5.35 -4.52
C ALA A 73 -18.49 -5.19 -3.87
N HIS A 74 -18.50 -5.01 -2.54
CA HIS A 74 -19.69 -4.67 -1.79
C HIS A 74 -19.50 -3.28 -1.17
N VAL A 75 -20.48 -2.42 -1.37
CA VAL A 75 -20.40 -1.02 -0.91
C VAL A 75 -21.61 -0.71 -0.06
N ARG A 76 -21.37 -0.15 1.12
CA ARG A 76 -22.40 0.53 1.90
C ARG A 76 -22.20 2.02 1.75
N ALA A 77 -23.17 2.68 1.15
CA ALA A 77 -23.19 4.13 0.98
C ALA A 77 -24.35 4.70 1.80
N ASP A 78 -24.10 4.92 3.07
CA ASP A 78 -25.05 5.36 4.07
C ASP A 78 -26.25 4.40 4.20
N CYS A 79 -27.41 4.77 3.66
CA CYS A 79 -28.63 3.97 3.67
C CYS A 79 -28.77 3.04 2.44
N ASN A 80 -27.84 3.13 1.48
CA ASN A 80 -27.83 2.32 0.27
C ASN A 80 -26.74 1.24 0.32
N PHE A 81 -27.06 0.10 -0.31
CA PHE A 81 -26.14 -1.03 -0.47
C PHE A 81 -25.97 -1.33 -1.95
N CYS A 82 -24.71 -1.50 -2.36
CA CYS A 82 -24.36 -1.78 -3.75
C CYS A 82 -23.52 -3.04 -3.84
N ASN A 83 -23.70 -3.75 -4.95
CA ASN A 83 -22.85 -4.87 -5.34
C ASN A 83 -22.35 -4.63 -6.75
N GLY A 84 -21.12 -5.05 -7.01
CA GLY A 84 -20.47 -4.94 -8.31
C GLY A 84 -19.15 -5.68 -8.33
N SER A 85 -18.30 -5.29 -9.23
CA SER A 85 -16.95 -5.85 -9.35
C SER A 85 -15.90 -4.75 -9.38
N TYR A 86 -14.67 -5.11 -9.09
CA TYR A 86 -13.53 -4.21 -9.25
C TYR A 86 -12.37 -4.95 -9.91
N ARG A 87 -11.42 -4.17 -10.41
CA ARG A 87 -10.12 -4.66 -10.87
C ARG A 87 -9.02 -3.81 -10.27
N ALA A 88 -8.00 -4.47 -9.75
CA ALA A 88 -6.79 -3.82 -9.25
C ALA A 88 -5.57 -4.51 -9.89
N THR A 89 -4.69 -3.72 -10.51
CA THR A 89 -3.48 -4.23 -11.16
C THR A 89 -2.35 -3.22 -11.02
N GLY A 90 -1.25 -3.62 -10.41
CA GLY A 90 -0.20 -2.68 -10.02
C GLY A 90 -0.78 -1.62 -9.07
N ALA A 91 -0.70 -0.36 -9.43
CA ALA A 91 -1.32 0.75 -8.68
C ALA A 91 -2.67 1.20 -9.30
N THR A 92 -3.12 0.57 -10.37
CA THR A 92 -4.37 0.94 -11.07
C THR A 92 -5.56 0.31 -10.39
N PHE A 93 -6.63 1.07 -10.23
CA PHE A 93 -7.91 0.65 -9.67
C PHE A 93 -9.05 1.01 -10.63
N GLU A 94 -9.97 0.09 -10.82
CA GLU A 94 -11.16 0.31 -11.63
C GLU A 94 -12.37 -0.31 -10.92
N MET A 95 -13.36 0.52 -10.61
CA MET A 95 -14.66 0.08 -10.10
C MET A 95 -15.57 -0.19 -11.28
N GLY A 96 -16.12 -1.39 -11.35
CA GLY A 96 -17.13 -1.76 -12.33
C GLY A 96 -18.49 -1.15 -12.01
N LEU A 97 -19.49 -1.55 -12.78
CA LEU A 97 -20.86 -1.09 -12.53
C LEU A 97 -21.35 -1.58 -11.17
N LEU A 98 -21.90 -0.65 -10.38
CA LEU A 98 -22.51 -0.92 -9.09
C LEU A 98 -24.04 -0.98 -9.24
N ALA A 99 -24.63 -2.09 -8.85
CA ALA A 99 -26.08 -2.24 -8.69
C ALA A 99 -26.45 -1.88 -7.25
N CYS A 100 -27.13 -0.75 -7.08
CA CYS A 100 -27.43 -0.19 -5.77
C CYS A 100 -28.93 -0.21 -5.47
N THR A 101 -29.28 -0.30 -4.18
CA THR A 101 -30.58 0.12 -3.70
C THR A 101 -30.74 1.63 -3.89
N LEU A 102 -31.99 2.10 -3.97
CA LEU A 102 -32.32 3.51 -4.22
C LEU A 102 -33.19 4.08 -3.08
N ALA A 103 -32.73 3.90 -1.84
CA ALA A 103 -33.39 4.51 -0.70
C ALA A 103 -33.03 6.01 -0.64
N ALA A 104 -34.00 6.84 -0.25
CA ALA A 104 -33.70 8.25 0.03
C ALA A 104 -33.00 8.37 1.38
N CYS A 105 -31.73 8.66 1.36
CA CYS A 105 -30.95 8.84 2.58
C CYS A 105 -31.27 10.15 3.29
N PRO A 106 -31.02 10.25 4.61
CA PRO A 106 -31.28 11.47 5.38
C PRO A 106 -30.53 12.68 4.83
N PRO A 107 -31.00 13.91 5.09
CA PRO A 107 -30.27 15.12 4.76
C PRO A 107 -28.85 15.10 5.34
N GLY A 108 -27.83 15.52 4.52
CA GLY A 108 -26.44 15.49 4.91
C GLY A 108 -25.72 14.16 4.65
N SER A 109 -26.42 13.19 4.03
CA SER A 109 -25.77 11.97 3.53
C SER A 109 -24.74 12.30 2.45
N LEU A 110 -23.63 11.58 2.46
CA LEU A 110 -22.55 11.65 1.47
C LEU A 110 -22.62 10.51 0.45
N ASP A 111 -23.77 9.80 0.38
CA ASP A 111 -23.93 8.61 -0.46
C ASP A 111 -23.67 8.90 -1.95
N GLY A 112 -24.20 9.99 -2.47
CA GLY A 112 -24.02 10.40 -3.86
C GLY A 112 -22.56 10.77 -4.19
N GLU A 113 -21.93 11.56 -3.33
CA GLU A 113 -20.51 11.93 -3.46
C GLU A 113 -19.59 10.71 -3.38
N TYR A 114 -19.87 9.82 -2.43
CA TYR A 114 -19.09 8.61 -2.24
C TYR A 114 -19.18 7.67 -3.44
N LEU A 115 -20.37 7.36 -3.91
CA LEU A 115 -20.57 6.46 -5.06
C LEU A 115 -19.98 7.05 -6.35
N ARG A 116 -20.11 8.37 -6.56
CA ARG A 116 -19.50 9.04 -7.71
C ARG A 116 -17.97 8.99 -7.66
N ALA A 117 -17.37 9.31 -6.52
CA ALA A 117 -15.93 9.27 -6.33
C ALA A 117 -15.38 7.85 -6.51
N LEU A 118 -16.06 6.85 -5.91
CA LEU A 118 -15.69 5.44 -6.02
C LEU A 118 -15.79 4.93 -7.46
N GLY A 119 -16.86 5.27 -8.18
CA GLY A 119 -17.05 4.89 -9.58
C GLY A 119 -16.10 5.55 -10.56
N SER A 120 -15.40 6.62 -10.16
CA SER A 120 -14.39 7.32 -10.97
C SER A 120 -12.96 7.13 -10.45
N ALA A 121 -12.75 6.27 -9.44
CA ALA A 121 -11.43 5.96 -8.91
C ALA A 121 -10.57 5.27 -9.98
N SER A 122 -9.30 5.67 -10.09
CA SER A 122 -8.39 5.20 -11.14
C SER A 122 -7.08 4.61 -10.61
N SER A 123 -6.73 4.89 -9.38
CA SER A 123 -5.55 4.31 -8.75
C SER A 123 -5.75 4.08 -7.26
N PHE A 124 -4.92 3.22 -6.69
CA PHE A 124 -4.96 2.92 -5.27
C PHE A 124 -3.57 2.85 -4.65
N GLU A 125 -3.53 3.04 -3.35
CA GLU A 125 -2.38 2.83 -2.49
C GLU A 125 -2.84 2.20 -1.19
N VAL A 126 -2.19 1.13 -0.76
CA VAL A 126 -2.41 0.49 0.54
C VAL A 126 -1.18 0.74 1.41
N THR A 127 -1.41 1.24 2.61
CA THR A 127 -0.40 1.45 3.64
C THR A 127 -0.80 0.72 4.92
N GLU A 128 0.08 0.69 5.92
CA GLU A 128 -0.27 0.14 7.25
C GLU A 128 -1.49 0.85 7.90
N GLY A 129 -1.75 2.09 7.50
CA GLY A 129 -2.85 2.91 8.03
C GLY A 129 -4.17 2.80 7.27
N GLY A 130 -4.20 2.17 6.09
CA GLY A 130 -5.42 2.07 5.32
C GLY A 130 -5.25 2.04 3.81
N LEU A 131 -6.37 2.24 3.12
CA LEU A 131 -6.48 2.29 1.67
C LEU A 131 -6.78 3.74 1.22
N SER A 132 -6.12 4.15 0.15
CA SER A 132 -6.40 5.41 -0.55
C SER A 132 -6.81 5.11 -1.97
N LEU A 133 -7.91 5.72 -2.44
CA LEU A 133 -8.35 5.64 -3.84
C LEU A 133 -8.34 7.04 -4.45
N ALA A 134 -7.53 7.25 -5.47
CA ALA A 134 -7.50 8.53 -6.17
C ALA A 134 -8.57 8.57 -7.27
N TYR A 135 -9.29 9.67 -7.35
CA TYR A 135 -10.31 9.99 -8.35
C TYR A 135 -10.08 11.43 -8.87
N PRO A 136 -10.73 11.88 -9.96
CA PRO A 136 -10.41 13.16 -10.59
C PRO A 136 -10.45 14.39 -9.66
N ASP A 137 -11.35 14.38 -8.68
CA ASP A 137 -11.55 15.51 -7.78
C ASP A 137 -10.82 15.37 -6.44
N GLY A 138 -10.03 14.30 -6.24
CA GLY A 138 -9.31 14.11 -4.98
C GLY A 138 -8.93 12.68 -4.66
N VAL A 139 -8.93 12.37 -3.36
CA VAL A 139 -8.59 11.04 -2.81
C VAL A 139 -9.61 10.63 -1.75
N LEU A 140 -10.13 9.44 -1.85
CA LEU A 140 -10.88 8.78 -0.78
C LEU A 140 -9.89 8.14 0.21
N ARG A 141 -10.02 8.46 1.48
CA ARG A 141 -9.21 7.89 2.57
C ARG A 141 -10.02 6.90 3.38
N PHE A 142 -9.55 5.66 3.42
CA PHE A 142 -10.16 4.60 4.19
C PHE A 142 -9.25 4.14 5.31
N GLY A 143 -9.85 3.75 6.43
CA GLY A 143 -9.21 2.97 7.47
C GLY A 143 -9.78 1.55 7.52
N PRO A 144 -9.14 0.61 8.22
CA PRO A 144 -9.71 -0.71 8.45
C PRO A 144 -11.05 -0.60 9.20
N THR A 145 -11.93 -1.56 8.93
CA THR A 145 -13.27 -1.67 9.55
C THR A 145 -13.18 -2.19 10.97
#